data_4df731853d03f1d7e5c51e46840d7879
#
_entry.id   4df731853d03f1d7e5c51e46840d7879
#
_cell.length_a   1.000
_cell.length_b   1.000
_cell.length_c   1.000
_cell.angle_alpha   90.00
_cell.angle_beta   90.00
_cell.angle_gamma   90.00
#
_symmetry.space_group_name_H-M   'P 1'
#
loop_
_entity.id
_entity.type
_entity.pdbx_description
1 polymer ?
#
loop_
_entity_poly.entity_id
_entity_poly.type
_entity_poly.pdbx_seq_one_letter_code
_entity_poly.pdbx_strand_id
1 'polypeptide(L)'
;TQKRWCGVYSFIHEINRIYFFFFFMEQFTLEELNAAEAKVKSGADFPNYMKELIQIGVLRLETFVVDGNTVFHGEGSHAVTAALKYPALTIAKTHNAQQFQADLKRHQRGETDFFTFCADCAKTGVNKWIVDVAAKTCTYFELSGKAVLVESIPL
;
A
#
# COMPACT_ATOMS: atom_id res chain seq x y z
N THR A 1 57.85 -17.76 6.82
CA THR A 1 57.00 -16.60 6.52
C THR A 1 55.81 -16.98 5.64
N GLN A 2 54.92 -17.84 6.18
CA GLN A 2 53.71 -18.26 5.44
C GLN A 2 52.57 -18.52 6.44
N LYS A 3 52.07 -17.41 7.04
CA LYS A 3 50.85 -17.45 7.88
C LYS A 3 50.26 -16.03 7.98
N ARG A 4 49.61 -15.53 6.94
CA ARG A 4 48.81 -14.29 7.10
C ARG A 4 47.68 -14.09 6.09
N TRP A 5 47.28 -15.11 5.33
CA TRP A 5 46.20 -14.97 4.32
C TRP A 5 44.93 -15.76 4.58
N CYS A 6 44.86 -16.50 5.69
CA CYS A 6 43.68 -17.35 5.96
C CYS A 6 42.48 -16.61 6.56
N GLY A 7 42.66 -15.40 7.13
CA GLY A 7 41.57 -14.67 7.78
C GLY A 7 40.71 -13.81 6.82
N VAL A 8 41.28 -13.38 5.71
CA VAL A 8 40.57 -12.48 4.78
C VAL A 8 39.58 -13.23 3.91
N TYR A 9 39.87 -14.46 3.52
CA TYR A 9 38.97 -15.30 2.72
C TYR A 9 37.73 -15.74 3.49
N SER A 10 37.83 -15.97 4.79
CA SER A 10 36.68 -16.34 5.64
C SER A 10 35.71 -15.15 5.80
N PHE A 11 36.25 -13.93 5.94
CA PHE A 11 35.42 -12.73 6.12
C PHE A 11 34.67 -12.33 4.85
N ILE A 12 35.29 -12.49 3.68
CA ILE A 12 34.65 -12.21 2.38
C ILE A 12 33.55 -13.25 2.09
N HIS A 13 33.73 -14.51 2.50
CA HIS A 13 32.70 -15.56 2.35
C HIS A 13 31.48 -15.33 3.26
N GLU A 14 31.66 -14.81 4.46
CA GLU A 14 30.53 -14.46 5.35
C GLU A 14 29.82 -13.20 4.89
N ILE A 15 30.56 -12.18 4.43
CA ILE A 15 29.97 -10.97 3.86
C ILE A 15 29.15 -11.31 2.59
N ASN A 16 29.68 -12.13 1.68
CA ASN A 16 28.93 -12.60 0.51
C ASN A 16 27.71 -13.43 0.87
N ARG A 17 27.78 -14.22 1.95
CA ARG A 17 26.64 -15.01 2.43
C ARG A 17 25.56 -14.14 3.06
N ILE A 18 25.93 -13.04 3.73
CA ILE A 18 25.00 -12.04 4.28
C ILE A 18 24.40 -11.21 3.16
N TYR A 19 25.19 -10.75 2.20
CA TYR A 19 24.67 -10.05 1.00
C TYR A 19 23.81 -10.95 0.13
N PHE A 20 24.12 -12.23 0.00
CA PHE A 20 23.32 -13.21 -0.73
C PHE A 20 22.01 -13.53 0.00
N PHE A 21 21.99 -13.50 1.33
CA PHE A 21 20.77 -13.70 2.15
C PHE A 21 19.87 -12.45 2.14
N PHE A 22 20.44 -11.24 2.05
CA PHE A 22 19.67 -9.98 1.86
C PHE A 22 19.15 -9.82 0.43
N PHE A 23 19.74 -10.47 -0.55
CA PHE A 23 19.32 -10.38 -1.96
C PHE A 23 18.18 -11.33 -2.32
N PHE A 24 17.83 -12.27 -1.44
CA PHE A 24 16.70 -13.18 -1.57
C PHE A 24 15.62 -12.91 -0.49
N MET A 25 15.30 -11.65 -0.23
CA MET A 25 13.96 -11.38 0.30
C MET A 25 12.99 -11.67 -0.85
N GLU A 26 12.24 -12.74 -0.70
CA GLU A 26 11.21 -13.15 -1.65
C GLU A 26 10.27 -11.96 -1.85
N GLN A 27 10.27 -11.41 -3.06
CA GLN A 27 9.45 -10.23 -3.39
C GLN A 27 8.00 -10.70 -3.52
N PHE A 28 7.07 -9.97 -2.92
CA PHE A 28 5.66 -10.32 -2.99
C PHE A 28 5.15 -10.38 -4.44
N THR A 29 4.19 -11.25 -4.65
CA THR A 29 3.56 -11.55 -5.94
C THR A 29 2.14 -11.01 -6.01
N LEU A 30 1.60 -10.88 -7.22
CA LEU A 30 0.18 -10.55 -7.40
C LEU A 30 -0.75 -11.58 -6.75
N GLU A 31 -0.37 -12.85 -6.71
CA GLU A 31 -1.16 -13.91 -6.08
C GLU A 31 -1.28 -13.70 -4.57
N GLU A 32 -0.19 -13.38 -3.88
CA GLU A 32 -0.19 -13.08 -2.44
C GLU A 32 -1.01 -11.83 -2.11
N LEU A 33 -0.90 -10.78 -2.93
CA LEU A 33 -1.71 -9.57 -2.80
C LEU A 33 -3.21 -9.88 -2.95
N ASN A 34 -3.58 -10.67 -3.96
CA ASN A 34 -4.96 -11.09 -4.17
C ASN A 34 -5.48 -11.97 -3.02
N ALA A 35 -4.64 -12.85 -2.48
CA ALA A 35 -4.99 -13.70 -1.32
C ALA A 35 -5.25 -12.87 -0.05
N ALA A 36 -4.46 -11.81 0.18
CA ALA A 36 -4.69 -10.87 1.28
C ALA A 36 -6.00 -10.08 1.08
N GLU A 37 -6.22 -9.56 -0.14
CA GLU A 37 -7.41 -8.79 -0.48
C GLU A 37 -8.71 -9.59 -0.37
N ALA A 38 -8.70 -10.87 -0.74
CA ALA A 38 -9.87 -11.74 -0.69
C ALA A 38 -10.48 -11.90 0.72
N LYS A 39 -9.75 -11.55 1.77
CA LYS A 39 -10.20 -11.58 3.16
C LYS A 39 -10.92 -10.29 3.59
N VAL A 40 -10.78 -9.22 2.81
CA VAL A 40 -11.37 -7.91 3.11
C VAL A 40 -12.82 -7.88 2.66
N LYS A 41 -13.74 -7.59 3.59
CA LYS A 41 -15.19 -7.46 3.32
C LYS A 41 -15.67 -6.02 3.43
N SER A 42 -15.01 -5.23 4.27
CA SER A 42 -15.39 -3.85 4.55
C SER A 42 -14.18 -3.02 4.99
N GLY A 43 -14.36 -1.71 5.12
CA GLY A 43 -13.31 -0.81 5.62
C GLY A 43 -12.83 -1.12 7.04
N ALA A 44 -13.63 -1.82 7.85
CA ALA A 44 -13.24 -2.26 9.20
C ALA A 44 -12.12 -3.32 9.17
N ASP A 45 -11.93 -4.03 8.05
CA ASP A 45 -10.90 -5.04 7.88
C ASP A 45 -9.53 -4.44 7.50
N PHE A 46 -9.48 -3.15 7.18
CA PHE A 46 -8.28 -2.46 6.69
C PHE A 46 -7.05 -2.63 7.61
N PRO A 47 -7.13 -2.53 8.96
CA PRO A 47 -5.96 -2.73 9.81
C PRO A 47 -5.36 -4.14 9.72
N ASN A 48 -6.21 -5.18 9.59
CA ASN A 48 -5.75 -6.56 9.42
C ASN A 48 -5.16 -6.78 8.02
N TYR A 49 -5.78 -6.23 6.99
CA TYR A 49 -5.26 -6.22 5.63
C TYR A 49 -3.87 -5.61 5.57
N MET A 50 -3.67 -4.45 6.19
CA MET A 50 -2.36 -3.80 6.25
C MET A 50 -1.30 -4.65 6.95
N LYS A 51 -1.64 -5.37 8.03
CA LYS A 51 -0.70 -6.30 8.69
C LYS A 51 -0.25 -7.43 7.76
N GLU A 52 -1.16 -8.00 6.97
CA GLU A 52 -0.83 -9.03 5.98
C GLU A 52 0.08 -8.48 4.88
N LEU A 53 -0.24 -7.30 4.33
CA LEU A 53 0.60 -6.66 3.32
C LEU A 53 2.02 -6.37 3.83
N ILE A 54 2.16 -5.92 5.07
CA ILE A 54 3.46 -5.68 5.71
C ILE A 54 4.25 -7.00 5.85
N GLN A 55 3.58 -8.09 6.24
CA GLN A 55 4.23 -9.40 6.39
C GLN A 55 4.81 -9.94 5.09
N ILE A 56 4.20 -9.64 3.95
CA ILE A 56 4.72 -10.02 2.63
C ILE A 56 5.69 -8.99 2.02
N GLY A 57 6.00 -7.89 2.74
CA GLY A 57 7.02 -6.93 2.34
C GLY A 57 6.51 -5.69 1.59
N VAL A 58 5.22 -5.38 1.64
CA VAL A 58 4.68 -4.12 1.09
C VAL A 58 5.08 -2.96 2.00
N LEU A 59 5.72 -1.94 1.43
CA LEU A 59 6.17 -0.74 2.13
C LEU A 59 5.30 0.48 1.84
N ARG A 60 4.63 0.50 0.70
CA ARG A 60 3.76 1.58 0.26
C ARG A 60 2.72 1.04 -0.71
N LEU A 61 1.53 1.57 -0.67
CA LEU A 61 0.54 1.34 -1.73
C LEU A 61 -0.12 2.65 -2.16
N GLU A 62 -0.52 2.70 -3.43
CA GLU A 62 -1.18 3.84 -4.03
C GLU A 62 -2.42 3.34 -4.77
N THR A 63 -3.60 3.79 -4.35
CA THR A 63 -4.88 3.40 -4.95
C THR A 63 -5.52 4.57 -5.69
N PHE A 64 -5.89 4.34 -6.93
CA PHE A 64 -6.56 5.30 -7.80
C PHE A 64 -8.07 5.10 -7.76
N VAL A 65 -8.79 6.17 -7.44
CA VAL A 65 -10.26 6.14 -7.28
C VAL A 65 -10.97 5.95 -8.64
N VAL A 66 -10.35 6.38 -9.71
CA VAL A 66 -10.95 6.32 -11.05
C VAL A 66 -11.38 4.89 -11.45
N ASP A 67 -10.63 3.88 -11.09
CA ASP A 67 -10.83 2.49 -11.52
C ASP A 67 -10.48 1.42 -10.47
N GLY A 68 -10.11 1.87 -9.26
CA GLY A 68 -9.73 0.99 -8.16
C GLY A 68 -8.37 0.32 -8.33
N ASN A 69 -7.59 0.72 -9.34
CA ASN A 69 -6.24 0.22 -9.53
C ASN A 69 -5.36 0.55 -8.32
N THR A 70 -4.55 -0.41 -7.90
CA THR A 70 -3.60 -0.21 -6.79
C THR A 70 -2.21 -0.65 -7.22
N VAL A 71 -1.24 0.20 -6.97
CA VAL A 71 0.20 -0.09 -7.14
C VAL A 71 0.80 -0.35 -5.76
N PHE A 72 1.37 -1.52 -5.57
CA PHE A 72 2.06 -1.94 -4.35
C PHE A 72 3.56 -1.85 -4.56
N HIS A 73 4.26 -1.23 -3.62
CA HIS A 73 5.71 -1.03 -3.65
C HIS A 73 6.37 -1.79 -2.50
N GLY A 74 7.42 -2.53 -2.83
CA GLY A 74 8.28 -3.25 -1.88
C GLY A 74 9.67 -2.65 -1.81
N GLU A 75 10.65 -3.45 -1.40
CA GLU A 75 12.04 -3.04 -1.27
C GLU A 75 12.66 -2.72 -2.65
N GLY A 76 13.55 -1.73 -2.70
CA GLY A 76 14.22 -1.32 -3.92
C GLY A 76 13.26 -0.77 -4.97
N SER A 77 13.27 -1.37 -6.16
CA SER A 77 12.40 -0.99 -7.29
C SER A 77 11.21 -1.95 -7.49
N HIS A 78 10.98 -2.87 -6.54
CA HIS A 78 9.88 -3.84 -6.67
C HIS A 78 8.53 -3.15 -6.60
N ALA A 79 7.71 -3.34 -7.62
CA ALA A 79 6.34 -2.86 -7.67
C ALA A 79 5.44 -3.84 -8.42
N VAL A 80 4.25 -4.06 -7.89
CA VAL A 80 3.19 -4.88 -8.50
C VAL A 80 1.93 -4.05 -8.62
N THR A 81 1.31 -4.09 -9.80
CA THR A 81 0.06 -3.38 -10.07
C THR A 81 -1.09 -4.37 -10.09
N ALA A 82 -2.10 -4.15 -9.25
CA ALA A 82 -3.32 -4.94 -9.25
C ALA A 82 -4.20 -4.60 -10.46
N ALA A 83 -5.14 -5.48 -10.79
CA ALA A 83 -6.10 -5.25 -11.86
C ALA A 83 -7.11 -4.15 -11.52
N LEU A 84 -7.71 -3.56 -12.56
CA LEU A 84 -8.85 -2.65 -12.42
C LEU A 84 -10.01 -3.36 -11.71
N LYS A 85 -10.69 -2.65 -10.81
CA LYS A 85 -11.77 -3.23 -10.00
C LYS A 85 -13.17 -2.96 -10.55
N TYR A 86 -13.32 -1.89 -11.32
CA TYR A 86 -14.60 -1.41 -11.83
C TYR A 86 -14.39 -0.48 -13.04
N PRO A 87 -15.44 -0.22 -13.85
CA PRO A 87 -15.40 0.79 -14.92
C PRO A 87 -15.09 2.18 -14.36
N ALA A 88 -14.42 3.02 -15.18
CA ALA A 88 -13.92 4.32 -14.76
C ALA A 88 -15.00 5.21 -14.14
N LEU A 89 -14.73 5.73 -12.95
CA LEU A 89 -15.55 6.73 -12.24
C LEU A 89 -15.12 8.13 -12.64
N THR A 90 -16.08 9.06 -12.69
CA THR A 90 -15.79 10.47 -12.84
C THR A 90 -15.51 11.11 -11.50
N ILE A 91 -14.30 11.67 -11.34
CA ILE A 91 -13.90 12.36 -10.10
C ILE A 91 -14.44 13.79 -10.12
N ALA A 92 -15.11 14.21 -9.05
CA ALA A 92 -15.58 15.59 -8.91
C ALA A 92 -14.41 16.58 -8.91
N LYS A 93 -14.56 17.70 -9.63
CA LYS A 93 -13.50 18.72 -9.77
C LYS A 93 -13.24 19.50 -8.48
N THR A 94 -14.25 19.59 -7.62
CA THR A 94 -14.16 20.30 -6.33
C THR A 94 -14.24 19.33 -5.19
N HIS A 95 -13.28 19.43 -4.26
CA HIS A 95 -13.26 18.60 -3.06
C HIS A 95 -14.29 19.07 -2.02
N ASN A 96 -15.10 18.15 -1.52
CA ASN A 96 -16.04 18.36 -0.41
C ASN A 96 -15.51 17.68 0.86
N ALA A 97 -14.74 18.41 1.66
CA ALA A 97 -14.07 17.87 2.84
C ALA A 97 -15.04 17.34 3.90
N GLN A 98 -16.15 18.03 4.13
CA GLN A 98 -17.14 17.65 5.15
C GLN A 98 -17.79 16.30 4.81
N GLN A 99 -18.26 16.17 3.56
CA GLN A 99 -18.90 14.93 3.10
C GLN A 99 -17.88 13.79 3.05
N PHE A 100 -16.66 14.04 2.53
CA PHE A 100 -15.61 13.02 2.51
C PHE A 100 -15.30 12.46 3.88
N GLN A 101 -15.13 13.32 4.90
CA GLN A 101 -14.86 12.86 6.27
C GLN A 101 -16.02 12.03 6.85
N ALA A 102 -17.27 12.39 6.55
CA ALA A 102 -18.43 11.62 6.97
C ALA A 102 -18.47 10.23 6.32
N ASP A 103 -18.20 10.16 5.00
CA ASP A 103 -18.18 8.91 4.23
C ASP A 103 -17.00 8.02 4.65
N LEU A 104 -15.83 8.59 4.89
CA LEU A 104 -14.65 7.86 5.38
C LEU A 104 -14.92 7.22 6.74
N LYS A 105 -15.50 7.96 7.70
CA LYS A 105 -15.87 7.40 9.01
C LYS A 105 -16.88 6.27 8.90
N ARG A 106 -17.86 6.39 8.00
CA ARG A 106 -18.82 5.33 7.71
C ARG A 106 -18.15 4.08 7.17
N HIS A 107 -17.21 4.25 6.22
CA HIS A 107 -16.41 3.16 5.68
C HIS A 107 -15.55 2.47 6.76
N GLN A 108 -14.86 3.25 7.59
CA GLN A 108 -14.02 2.73 8.69
C GLN A 108 -14.80 1.95 9.74
N ARG A 109 -16.11 2.25 9.92
CA ARG A 109 -17.01 1.46 10.77
C ARG A 109 -17.52 0.16 10.11
N GLY A 110 -17.11 -0.11 8.86
CA GLY A 110 -17.53 -1.30 8.12
C GLY A 110 -18.92 -1.21 7.48
N GLU A 111 -19.48 -0.03 7.34
CA GLU A 111 -20.81 0.20 6.79
C GLU A 111 -20.84 0.19 5.25
N THR A 112 -19.68 0.24 4.60
CA THR A 112 -19.55 0.23 3.14
C THR A 112 -18.43 -0.71 2.69
N ASP A 113 -18.59 -1.28 1.49
CA ASP A 113 -17.55 -2.02 0.78
C ASP A 113 -16.57 -1.08 0.05
N PHE A 114 -15.54 -1.66 -0.56
CA PHE A 114 -14.50 -0.94 -1.28
C PHE A 114 -15.06 -0.10 -2.44
N PHE A 115 -15.94 -0.68 -3.27
CA PHE A 115 -16.52 0.03 -4.42
C PHE A 115 -17.38 1.23 -3.98
N THR A 116 -18.22 1.04 -2.97
CA THR A 116 -19.05 2.13 -2.41
C THR A 116 -18.17 3.26 -1.90
N PHE A 117 -17.09 2.94 -1.17
CA PHE A 117 -16.15 3.95 -0.69
C PHE A 117 -15.45 4.69 -1.84
N CYS A 118 -15.01 3.99 -2.88
CA CYS A 118 -14.42 4.63 -4.06
C CYS A 118 -15.43 5.54 -4.78
N ALA A 119 -16.70 5.14 -4.88
CA ALA A 119 -17.75 5.97 -5.45
C ALA A 119 -18.00 7.24 -4.61
N ASP A 120 -17.97 7.14 -3.29
CA ASP A 120 -18.07 8.27 -2.36
C ASP A 120 -16.85 9.20 -2.47
N CYS A 121 -15.63 8.63 -2.57
CA CYS A 121 -14.40 9.38 -2.87
C CYS A 121 -14.51 10.16 -4.19
N ALA A 122 -14.98 9.51 -5.26
CA ALA A 122 -15.16 10.15 -6.56
C ALA A 122 -16.12 11.34 -6.49
N LYS A 123 -17.28 11.18 -5.84
CA LYS A 123 -18.28 12.23 -5.64
C LYS A 123 -17.77 13.40 -4.81
N THR A 124 -16.88 13.14 -3.86
CA THR A 124 -16.32 14.15 -2.95
C THR A 124 -15.01 14.75 -3.45
N GLY A 125 -14.53 14.36 -4.64
CA GLY A 125 -13.36 14.95 -5.28
C GLY A 125 -12.03 14.37 -4.80
N VAL A 126 -12.03 13.20 -4.17
CA VAL A 126 -10.80 12.45 -3.87
C VAL A 126 -10.42 11.61 -5.08
N ASN A 127 -9.20 11.81 -5.59
CA ASN A 127 -8.67 11.14 -6.77
C ASN A 127 -7.89 9.88 -6.47
N LYS A 128 -7.15 9.88 -5.38
CA LYS A 128 -6.32 8.75 -4.94
C LYS A 128 -5.99 8.85 -3.46
N TRP A 129 -5.48 7.76 -2.91
CA TRP A 129 -4.80 7.78 -1.62
C TRP A 129 -3.50 6.99 -1.67
N ILE A 130 -2.59 7.34 -0.76
CA ILE A 130 -1.30 6.69 -0.58
C ILE A 130 -1.19 6.26 0.87
N VAL A 131 -0.89 4.98 1.08
CA VAL A 131 -0.50 4.44 2.38
C VAL A 131 1.01 4.32 2.42
N ASP A 132 1.63 4.93 3.42
CA ASP A 132 3.05 4.79 3.74
C ASP A 132 3.19 4.02 5.04
N VAL A 133 3.79 2.82 4.95
CA VAL A 133 3.93 1.91 6.09
C VAL A 133 4.92 2.46 7.13
N ALA A 134 6.03 3.03 6.69
CA ALA A 134 7.05 3.56 7.59
C ALA A 134 6.55 4.78 8.35
N ALA A 135 5.83 5.67 7.67
CA ALA A 135 5.21 6.85 8.28
C ALA A 135 3.92 6.50 9.07
N LYS A 136 3.36 5.29 8.85
CA LYS A 136 2.05 4.86 9.40
C LYS A 136 0.94 5.84 9.07
N THR A 137 0.89 6.28 7.82
CA THR A 137 -0.09 7.28 7.35
C THR A 137 -0.84 6.82 6.12
N CYS A 138 -2.09 7.29 5.99
CA CYS A 138 -2.86 7.31 4.75
C CYS A 138 -3.12 8.75 4.35
N THR A 139 -2.66 9.15 3.17
CA THR A 139 -2.84 10.50 2.63
C THR A 139 -3.77 10.47 1.43
N TYR A 140 -4.81 11.26 1.46
CA TYR A 140 -5.80 11.40 0.39
C TYR A 140 -5.52 12.66 -0.43
N PHE A 141 -5.71 12.57 -1.75
CA PHE A 141 -5.38 13.63 -2.71
C PHE A 141 -6.56 13.95 -3.62
N GLU A 142 -6.74 15.22 -3.93
CA GLU A 142 -7.64 15.69 -4.98
C GLU A 142 -6.99 15.63 -6.38
N LEU A 143 -7.75 15.94 -7.45
CA LEU A 143 -7.26 15.89 -8.85
C LEU A 143 -6.03 16.78 -9.10
N SER A 144 -5.89 17.91 -8.42
CA SER A 144 -4.72 18.79 -8.54
C SER A 144 -3.43 18.20 -7.96
N GLY A 145 -3.54 17.08 -7.24
CA GLY A 145 -2.42 16.47 -6.51
C GLY A 145 -2.19 17.07 -5.12
N LYS A 146 -3.07 17.98 -4.66
CA LYS A 146 -3.02 18.52 -3.31
C LYS A 146 -3.56 17.49 -2.32
N ALA A 147 -2.84 17.30 -1.19
CA ALA A 147 -3.31 16.48 -0.09
C ALA A 147 -4.50 17.16 0.62
N VAL A 148 -5.60 16.44 0.79
CA VAL A 148 -6.83 16.92 1.41
C VAL A 148 -7.07 16.39 2.80
N LEU A 149 -6.43 15.25 3.12
CA LEU A 149 -6.46 14.63 4.46
C LEU A 149 -5.23 13.74 4.64
N VAL A 150 -4.69 13.72 5.85
CA VAL A 150 -3.68 12.76 6.32
C VAL A 150 -4.19 12.13 7.59
N GLU A 151 -4.25 10.80 7.62
CA GLU A 151 -4.63 10.02 8.81
C GLU A 151 -3.46 9.15 9.28
N SER A 152 -3.38 8.95 10.61
CA SER A 152 -2.52 7.91 11.17
C SER A 152 -3.22 6.55 11.09
N ILE A 153 -2.48 5.51 10.70
CA ILE A 153 -2.97 4.13 10.63
C ILE A 153 -2.52 3.40 11.90
N PRO A 154 -3.43 2.72 12.62
CA PRO A 154 -3.08 1.90 13.79
C PRO A 154 -2.44 0.58 13.32
N LEU A 155 -1.12 0.57 13.14
CA LEU A 155 -0.29 -0.58 12.73
C LEU A 155 0.53 -1.12 13.89
#